data_8e9fb19638bf2b4cd08dbe924de5ce1b
#
_entry.id   8e9fb19638bf2b4cd08dbe924de5ce1b
#
_cell.length_a   1.000
_cell.length_b   1.000
_cell.length_c   1.000
_cell.angle_alpha   90.00
_cell.angle_beta   90.00
_cell.angle_gamma   90.00
#
_symmetry.space_group_name_H-M   'P 1'
#
loop_
_entity.id
_entity.type
_entity.pdbx_description
1 polymer ?
#
loop_
_entity_poly.entity_id
_entity_poly.type
_entity_poly.pdbx_seq_one_letter_code
_entity_poly.pdbx_strand_id
1 'polypeptide(L)'
;SRKIIDYTLDPASKDGAVSISDFEDTIEHFYNAVEQGALKLDSVLEYRDIKLSDSEIIELKNTINDKVSEILANRKENDEVKKHDLMMVAIPTDLDNEIAE
;
A
#
# COMPACT_ATOMS: atom_id res chain seq x y z
N SER A 1 -11.64 12.73 -19.88
CA SER A 1 -10.75 12.83 -18.73
C SER A 1 -11.44 12.30 -17.48
N ARG A 2 -10.63 11.80 -16.59
CA ARG A 2 -11.15 11.21 -15.38
C ARG A 2 -11.41 12.26 -14.32
N LYS A 3 -12.58 12.18 -13.72
CA LYS A 3 -12.89 13.06 -12.62
C LYS A 3 -12.23 12.53 -11.36
N ILE A 4 -11.54 13.40 -10.68
CA ILE A 4 -10.86 13.04 -9.44
C ILE A 4 -11.80 13.29 -8.28
N ILE A 5 -12.10 12.23 -7.54
CA ILE A 5 -12.92 12.31 -6.35
C ILE A 5 -12.06 11.80 -5.19
N ASP A 6 -11.96 12.63 -4.17
CA ASP A 6 -11.13 12.29 -3.03
C ASP A 6 -11.96 11.54 -2.00
N TYR A 7 -11.94 10.21 -2.10
CA TYR A 7 -12.61 9.36 -1.13
C TYR A 7 -11.70 9.10 0.06
N THR A 8 -12.29 9.11 1.23
CA THR A 8 -11.57 8.81 2.45
C THR A 8 -11.91 7.39 2.87
N LEU A 9 -10.89 6.60 3.14
CA LEU A 9 -11.06 5.25 3.65
C LEU A 9 -11.46 5.34 5.11
N ASP A 10 -11.95 4.24 5.66
CA ASP A 10 -12.50 4.12 7.00
C ASP A 10 -12.08 5.24 7.97
N PRO A 11 -13.00 6.17 8.28
CA PRO A 11 -12.65 7.28 9.17
C PRO A 11 -12.39 6.86 10.61
N ALA A 12 -12.72 5.62 10.96
CA ALA A 12 -12.47 5.11 12.30
C ALA A 12 -11.07 4.52 12.44
N SER A 13 -10.27 4.51 11.38
CA SER A 13 -8.93 3.96 11.43
C SER A 13 -8.07 4.76 12.41
N LYS A 14 -7.31 4.04 13.22
CA LYS A 14 -6.40 4.67 14.18
C LYS A 14 -5.26 5.38 13.50
N ASP A 15 -4.91 4.96 12.31
CA ASP A 15 -3.79 5.51 11.57
C ASP A 15 -4.20 6.73 10.76
N GLY A 16 -5.43 7.17 10.96
CA GLY A 16 -5.97 8.29 10.22
C GLY A 16 -6.55 7.87 8.90
N ALA A 17 -7.12 8.83 8.21
CA ALA A 17 -7.76 8.59 6.93
C ALA A 17 -6.71 8.58 5.82
N VAL A 18 -6.87 7.65 4.89
CA VAL A 18 -6.05 7.59 3.69
C VAL A 18 -6.95 7.95 2.52
N SER A 19 -6.60 8.97 1.77
CA SER A 19 -7.42 9.42 0.67
C SER A 19 -7.05 8.71 -0.63
N ILE A 20 -7.99 8.74 -1.57
CA ILE A 20 -7.72 8.18 -2.90
C ILE A 20 -6.62 8.97 -3.60
N SER A 21 -6.52 10.28 -3.35
CA SER A 21 -5.46 11.06 -3.97
C SER A 21 -4.08 10.63 -3.49
N ASP A 22 -3.94 10.16 -2.26
CA ASP A 22 -2.66 9.62 -1.78
C ASP A 22 -2.28 8.36 -2.56
N PHE A 23 -3.26 7.50 -2.86
CA PHE A 23 -3.01 6.34 -3.70
C PHE A 23 -2.57 6.75 -5.09
N GLU A 24 -3.22 7.75 -5.65
CA GLU A 24 -2.88 8.22 -7.00
C GLU A 24 -1.47 8.77 -7.05
N ASP A 25 -1.05 9.50 -6.03
CA ASP A 25 0.31 10.00 -5.94
C ASP A 25 1.32 8.84 -5.89
N THR A 26 1.02 7.82 -5.11
CA THR A 26 1.91 6.66 -5.00
C THR A 26 1.98 5.91 -6.33
N ILE A 27 0.87 5.79 -7.04
CA ILE A 27 0.86 5.15 -8.37
C ILE A 27 1.72 5.95 -9.34
N GLU A 28 1.66 7.27 -9.26
CA GLU A 28 2.49 8.14 -10.11
C GLU A 28 3.97 7.92 -9.81
N HIS A 29 4.32 7.83 -8.53
CA HIS A 29 5.69 7.52 -8.13
C HIS A 29 6.11 6.16 -8.66
N PHE A 30 5.20 5.19 -8.66
CA PHE A 30 5.47 3.86 -9.20
C PHE A 30 5.84 3.93 -10.67
N TYR A 31 5.02 4.59 -11.48
CA TYR A 31 5.31 4.69 -12.91
C TYR A 31 6.61 5.42 -13.17
N ASN A 32 6.87 6.46 -12.41
CA ASN A 32 8.11 7.22 -12.54
C ASN A 32 9.32 6.36 -12.25
N ALA A 33 9.24 5.56 -11.19
CA ALA A 33 10.33 4.65 -10.83
C ALA A 33 10.56 3.59 -11.90
N VAL A 34 9.48 3.08 -12.49
CA VAL A 34 9.59 2.11 -13.58
C VAL A 34 10.30 2.73 -14.79
N GLU A 35 9.88 3.93 -15.15
CA GLU A 35 10.48 4.63 -16.30
C GLU A 35 11.97 4.88 -16.12
N GLN A 36 12.37 5.17 -14.91
CA GLN A 36 13.78 5.46 -14.61
C GLN A 36 14.60 4.22 -14.29
N GLY A 37 13.99 3.04 -14.39
CA GLY A 37 14.68 1.79 -14.07
C GLY A 37 15.07 1.65 -12.62
N ALA A 38 14.38 2.38 -11.74
CA ALA A 38 14.71 2.39 -10.33
C ALA A 38 13.97 1.33 -9.52
N LEU A 39 12.92 0.73 -10.08
CA LEU A 39 12.15 -0.29 -9.38
C LEU A 39 12.75 -1.66 -9.67
N LYS A 40 13.21 -2.33 -8.61
CA LYS A 40 13.85 -3.63 -8.71
C LYS A 40 12.90 -4.72 -8.21
N LEU A 41 13.10 -5.96 -8.69
CA LEU A 41 12.28 -7.09 -8.25
C LEU A 41 12.37 -7.31 -6.74
N ASP A 42 13.49 -6.98 -6.13
CA ASP A 42 13.64 -7.09 -4.68
C ASP A 42 12.67 -6.21 -3.91
N SER A 43 12.09 -5.23 -4.58
CA SER A 43 11.16 -4.28 -3.96
C SER A 43 9.70 -4.63 -4.25
N VAL A 44 9.43 -5.74 -4.90
CA VAL A 44 8.08 -6.06 -5.37
C VAL A 44 7.57 -7.34 -4.71
N LEU A 45 6.36 -7.28 -4.18
CA LEU A 45 5.68 -8.45 -3.64
C LEU A 45 4.25 -8.41 -4.14
N GLU A 46 3.84 -9.48 -4.81
CA GLU A 46 2.50 -9.56 -5.36
C GLU A 46 1.93 -10.97 -5.18
N TYR A 47 0.70 -11.02 -4.72
CA TYR A 47 -0.10 -12.24 -4.70
C TYR A 47 -1.40 -11.94 -5.41
N ARG A 48 -1.81 -12.84 -6.30
CA ARG A 48 -3.08 -12.70 -7.02
C ARG A 48 -3.97 -13.86 -6.64
N ASP A 49 -5.26 -13.56 -6.50
CA ASP A 49 -6.27 -14.59 -6.20
C ASP A 49 -6.01 -15.31 -4.87
N ILE A 50 -5.31 -14.66 -3.96
CA ILE A 50 -5.07 -15.22 -2.63
C ILE A 50 -6.34 -15.05 -1.79
N LYS A 51 -6.71 -16.12 -1.11
CA LYS A 51 -7.92 -16.13 -0.29
C LYS A 51 -7.57 -15.82 1.15
N LEU A 52 -8.09 -14.73 1.65
CA LEU A 52 -7.81 -14.26 3.01
C LEU A 52 -9.10 -13.84 3.69
N SER A 53 -9.21 -14.14 4.97
CA SER A 53 -10.30 -13.61 5.77
C SER A 53 -9.98 -12.19 6.21
N ASP A 54 -10.99 -11.47 6.67
CA ASP A 54 -10.78 -10.11 7.17
C ASP A 54 -9.79 -10.08 8.34
N SER A 55 -9.87 -11.07 9.24
CA SER A 55 -8.94 -11.11 10.37
C SER A 55 -7.52 -11.41 9.93
N GLU A 56 -7.36 -12.21 8.89
CA GLU A 56 -6.02 -12.50 8.37
C GLU A 56 -5.40 -11.26 7.72
N ILE A 57 -6.21 -10.46 7.05
CA ILE A 57 -5.73 -9.20 6.47
C ILE A 57 -5.26 -8.25 7.57
N ILE A 58 -6.03 -8.14 8.64
CA ILE A 58 -5.67 -7.31 9.78
C ILE A 58 -4.37 -7.82 10.41
N GLU A 59 -4.24 -9.13 10.55
CA GLU A 59 -3.03 -9.72 11.11
C GLU A 59 -1.81 -9.37 10.26
N LEU A 60 -1.94 -9.48 8.93
CA LEU A 60 -0.85 -9.11 8.02
C LEU A 60 -0.47 -7.65 8.16
N LYS A 61 -1.47 -6.78 8.18
CA LYS A 61 -1.21 -5.35 8.33
C LYS A 61 -0.45 -5.07 9.61
N ASN A 62 -0.90 -5.65 10.72
CA ASN A 62 -0.27 -5.41 12.00
C ASN A 62 1.16 -5.96 12.04
N THR A 63 1.37 -7.12 11.44
CA THR A 63 2.70 -7.74 11.38
C THR A 63 3.65 -6.87 10.58
N ILE A 64 3.20 -6.36 9.45
CA ILE A 64 4.03 -5.49 8.62
C ILE A 64 4.34 -4.20 9.38
N ASN A 65 3.33 -3.61 10.02
CA ASN A 65 3.54 -2.39 10.78
C ASN A 65 4.55 -2.57 11.90
N ASP A 66 4.46 -3.68 12.63
CA ASP A 66 5.40 -3.99 13.70
C ASP A 66 6.80 -4.18 13.16
N LYS A 67 6.92 -4.85 12.02
CA LYS A 67 8.23 -5.10 11.42
C LYS A 67 8.87 -3.79 10.93
N VAL A 68 8.08 -2.92 10.34
CA VAL A 68 8.58 -1.61 9.91
C VAL A 68 9.11 -0.85 11.12
N SER A 69 8.34 -0.83 12.20
CA SER A 69 8.77 -0.14 13.43
C SER A 69 10.06 -0.72 13.98
N GLU A 70 10.18 -2.05 13.95
CA GLU A 70 11.38 -2.73 14.42
C GLU A 70 12.60 -2.34 13.56
N ILE A 71 12.43 -2.36 12.25
CA ILE A 71 13.52 -2.00 11.34
C ILE A 71 13.98 -0.57 11.59
N LEU A 72 13.02 0.35 11.75
CA LEU A 72 13.38 1.74 11.97
C LEU A 72 14.06 1.97 13.31
N ALA A 73 13.66 1.22 14.33
CA ALA A 73 14.26 1.34 15.67
C ALA A 73 15.69 0.80 15.72
N ASN A 74 15.98 -0.20 14.89
CA ASN A 74 17.28 -0.88 14.92
C ASN A 74 18.24 -0.43 13.83
N ARG A 75 17.92 0.69 13.20
CA ARG A 75 18.76 1.21 12.12
C ARG A 75 20.11 1.67 12.65
N LYS A 76 21.14 1.36 11.88
CA LYS A 76 22.50 1.80 12.20
C LYS A 76 22.77 3.16 11.57
N GLU A 77 23.61 3.96 12.24
CA GLU A 77 23.90 5.31 11.79
C GLU A 77 24.49 5.39 10.39
N ASN A 78 25.26 4.37 10.02
CA ASN A 78 25.97 4.38 8.74
C ASN A 78 25.16 3.78 7.60
N ASP A 79 23.91 3.38 7.86
CA ASP A 79 23.08 2.80 6.80
C ASP A 79 22.72 3.86 5.78
N GLU A 80 22.91 3.52 4.51
CA GLU A 80 22.47 4.38 3.44
C GLU A 80 20.97 4.18 3.24
N VAL A 81 20.21 5.25 3.39
CA VAL A 81 18.76 5.16 3.31
C VAL A 81 18.24 6.12 2.27
N LYS A 82 17.15 5.74 1.62
CA LYS A 82 16.46 6.56 0.62
C LYS A 82 14.98 6.56 0.95
N LYS A 83 14.30 7.61 0.53
CA LYS A 83 12.86 7.71 0.75
C LYS A 83 12.11 6.74 -0.15
N HIS A 84 11.11 6.09 0.41
CA HIS A 84 10.24 5.16 -0.32
C HIS A 84 8.81 5.37 0.10
N ASP A 85 7.89 5.16 -0.85
CA ASP A 85 6.50 4.96 -0.51
C ASP A 85 6.30 3.46 -0.35
N LEU A 86 5.82 3.04 0.80
CA LEU A 86 5.51 1.64 1.05
C LEU A 86 4.03 1.54 1.36
N MET A 87 3.31 0.75 0.59
CA MET A 87 1.87 0.65 0.72
C MET A 87 1.45 -0.80 0.65
N MET A 88 0.58 -1.19 1.58
CA MET A 88 -0.06 -2.49 1.53
C MET A 88 -1.55 -2.28 1.33
N VAL A 89 -2.10 -2.95 0.34
CA VAL A 89 -3.53 -2.92 0.08
C VAL A 89 -3.99 -4.33 -0.25
N ALA A 90 -5.02 -4.81 0.44
CA ALA A 90 -5.67 -6.07 0.09
C ALA A 90 -6.97 -5.71 -0.62
N ILE A 91 -7.04 -6.01 -1.89
CA ILE A 91 -8.14 -5.57 -2.74
C ILE A 91 -9.08 -6.74 -2.97
N PRO A 92 -10.33 -6.66 -2.50
CA PRO A 92 -11.29 -7.71 -2.80
C PRO A 92 -11.66 -7.68 -4.28
N THR A 93 -11.60 -8.82 -4.93
CA THR A 93 -11.88 -8.92 -6.35
C THR A 93 -13.12 -9.76 -6.66
N ASP A 94 -13.61 -10.50 -5.67
CA ASP A 94 -14.80 -11.33 -5.84
C ASP A 94 -16.00 -10.53 -5.35
N LEU A 95 -16.34 -9.49 -6.12
CA LEU A 95 -17.39 -8.56 -5.75
C LEU A 95 -18.64 -8.78 -6.57
N ASP A 96 -19.78 -8.44 -5.97
CA ASP A 96 -21.04 -8.42 -6.66
C ASP A 96 -21.09 -7.17 -7.53
N ASN A 97 -21.11 -7.36 -8.84
CA ASN A 97 -21.05 -6.26 -9.79
C ASN A 97 -22.39 -5.82 -10.31
N GLU A 98 -23.47 -6.20 -9.67
CA GLU A 98 -24.81 -5.87 -10.15
C GLU A 98 -25.04 -4.38 -10.29
N ILE A 99 -24.39 -3.59 -9.48
CA ILE A 99 -24.58 -2.15 -9.50
C ILE A 99 -23.45 -1.43 -10.21
N ALA A 100 -22.58 -2.15 -10.87
CA ALA A 100 -21.45 -1.55 -11.55
C ALA A 100 -21.90 -0.74 -12.77
N GLU A 101 -23.08 -0.99 -13.22
CA GLU A 101 -23.63 -0.28 -14.35
C GLU A 101 -24.31 0.99 -13.91
#